data_3ce70717fb855c1dc30f4a58fc361547
#
_entry.id   3ce70717fb855c1dc30f4a58fc361547
#
_cell.length_a   1.000
_cell.length_b   1.000
_cell.length_c   1.000
_cell.angle_alpha   90.00
_cell.angle_beta   90.00
_cell.angle_gamma   90.00
#
_symmetry.space_group_name_H-M   'P 1'
#
loop_
_entity.id
_entity.type
_entity.pdbx_description
1 polymer ?
#
loop_
_entity_poly.entity_id
_entity_poly.type
_entity_poly.pdbx_seq_one_letter_code
_entity_poly.pdbx_strand_id
1 'polypeptide(L)'
;MHALLDGRQRVLLRKGGIGERRFEVAELELLLFPTVARTHPERVRPEHRDLLEAAAPDSTDEHPVLRAAAKVVAALPVNRPDGLEALEDLQIWTAASVRTDRLGFRPKHKLVVPVVSAVPSLEPLRLNRTPEYAGCTSWVQLPARSALGTPAYDPAALTQVAVRVRDAVG
;
A
#
# COMPACT_ATOMS: atom_id res chain seq x y z
N MET A 1 -0.84 6.06 -0.59
CA MET A 1 -1.64 6.73 0.45
C MET A 1 -2.89 7.35 -0.17
N HIS A 2 -2.80 8.38 -1.02
CA HIS A 2 -3.96 9.04 -1.64
C HIS A 2 -4.92 8.07 -2.34
N ALA A 3 -4.41 7.14 -3.15
CA ALA A 3 -5.23 6.14 -3.82
C ALA A 3 -6.07 5.27 -2.87
N LEU A 4 -5.56 4.97 -1.68
CA LEU A 4 -6.27 4.21 -0.66
C LEU A 4 -7.37 5.05 -0.01
N LEU A 5 -7.11 6.33 0.26
CA LEU A 5 -8.09 7.23 0.85
C LEU A 5 -9.19 7.62 -0.14
N ASP A 6 -8.84 7.75 -1.42
CA ASP A 6 -9.74 8.14 -2.50
C ASP A 6 -10.57 6.98 -3.09
N GLY A 7 -10.38 5.78 -2.56
CA GLY A 7 -11.17 4.65 -3.00
C GLY A 7 -10.70 3.92 -4.26
N ARG A 8 -9.64 4.39 -4.89
CA ARG A 8 -9.10 3.82 -6.13
C ARG A 8 -8.17 2.63 -5.91
N GLN A 9 -7.80 2.37 -4.66
CA GLN A 9 -6.96 1.24 -4.29
C GLN A 9 -7.44 0.61 -2.99
N ARG A 10 -7.49 -0.71 -2.92
CA ARG A 10 -7.90 -1.49 -1.73
C ARG A 10 -6.90 -2.57 -1.39
N VAL A 11 -5.98 -2.85 -2.29
CA VAL A 11 -4.94 -3.86 -2.10
C VAL A 11 -3.56 -3.27 -2.31
N LEU A 12 -2.57 -3.85 -1.64
CA LEU A 12 -1.16 -3.58 -1.88
C LEU A 12 -0.53 -4.80 -2.57
N LEU A 13 0.54 -4.58 -3.31
CA LEU A 13 1.36 -5.65 -3.88
C LEU A 13 2.73 -5.63 -3.21
N ARG A 14 2.99 -6.57 -2.32
CA ARG A 14 4.21 -6.61 -1.50
C ARG A 14 5.04 -7.84 -1.79
N LYS A 15 6.33 -7.65 -2.00
CA LYS A 15 7.28 -8.74 -2.24
C LYS A 15 8.25 -8.83 -1.06
N GLY A 16 8.19 -9.96 -0.35
CA GLY A 16 8.98 -10.19 0.88
C GLY A 16 8.49 -9.40 2.10
N GLY A 17 8.99 -9.71 3.27
CA GLY A 17 8.87 -8.89 4.48
C GLY A 17 7.56 -9.00 5.28
N ILE A 18 6.50 -9.58 4.74
CA ILE A 18 5.26 -9.84 5.50
C ILE A 18 5.24 -11.29 6.04
N GLY A 19 6.17 -12.13 5.62
CA GLY A 19 6.15 -13.57 5.91
C GLY A 19 7.30 -14.11 6.74
N GLU A 20 8.26 -13.31 7.17
CA GLU A 20 9.46 -13.89 7.76
C GLU A 20 9.38 -14.24 9.24
N ARG A 21 8.44 -13.69 10.01
CA ARG A 21 8.06 -14.21 11.35
C ARG A 21 6.70 -13.63 11.74
N ARG A 22 5.66 -14.47 11.72
CA ARG A 22 4.33 -14.25 12.32
C ARG A 22 3.72 -12.86 12.03
N PHE A 23 3.18 -12.72 10.83
CA PHE A 23 2.19 -11.69 10.59
C PHE A 23 0.88 -12.13 11.28
N GLU A 24 0.73 -11.80 12.54
CA GLU A 24 -0.58 -11.81 13.18
C GLU A 24 -1.33 -10.60 12.65
N VAL A 25 -2.17 -10.85 11.65
CA VAL A 25 -2.89 -9.85 10.85
C VAL A 25 -3.86 -9.00 11.69
N ALA A 26 -4.13 -9.39 12.92
CA ALA A 26 -5.22 -8.84 13.69
C ALA A 26 -4.99 -7.44 14.31
N GLU A 27 -3.76 -6.93 14.38
CA GLU A 27 -3.49 -5.73 15.20
C GLU A 27 -2.53 -4.71 14.59
N LEU A 28 -2.12 -4.84 13.32
CA LEU A 28 -1.18 -3.90 12.73
C LEU A 28 -1.88 -2.69 12.13
N GLU A 29 -2.06 -1.66 12.93
CA GLU A 29 -2.23 -0.30 12.42
C GLU A 29 -0.88 0.24 12.01
N LEU A 30 -0.77 0.62 10.75
CA LEU A 30 0.44 1.12 10.12
C LEU A 30 0.19 2.55 9.68
N LEU A 31 1.07 3.47 10.04
CA LEU A 31 1.10 4.77 9.38
C LEU A 31 1.69 4.61 7.96
N LEU A 32 0.99 5.14 6.98
CA LEU A 32 1.44 5.09 5.59
C LEU A 32 2.49 6.16 5.33
N PHE A 33 3.75 5.74 5.35
CA PHE A 33 4.89 6.63 5.15
C PHE A 33 5.10 6.92 3.65
N PRO A 34 5.02 8.20 3.20
CA PRO A 34 5.28 8.56 1.82
C PRO A 34 6.78 8.44 1.53
N THR A 35 7.11 7.65 0.52
CA THR A 35 8.48 7.61 0.01
C THR A 35 8.67 8.74 -0.99
N VAL A 36 9.91 9.25 -1.12
CA VAL A 36 10.24 10.19 -2.19
C VAL A 36 9.90 9.52 -3.50
N ALA A 37 8.87 10.04 -4.13
CA ALA A 37 8.33 9.46 -5.33
C ALA A 37 9.27 9.77 -6.50
N ARG A 38 10.18 8.88 -6.80
CA ARG A 38 10.66 8.75 -8.17
C ARG A 38 9.51 8.10 -8.97
N THR A 39 8.42 8.83 -9.04
CA THR A 39 7.21 8.39 -9.71
C THR A 39 7.44 8.44 -11.20
N HIS A 40 7.51 7.30 -11.75
CA HIS A 40 7.40 7.09 -13.17
C HIS A 40 5.90 7.06 -13.51
N PRO A 41 5.33 8.11 -14.14
CA PRO A 41 3.92 8.16 -14.47
C PRO A 41 3.46 6.99 -15.32
N GLU A 42 4.37 6.40 -16.09
CA GLU A 42 4.13 5.21 -16.92
C GLU A 42 3.81 3.95 -16.12
N ARG A 43 4.13 3.91 -14.82
CA ARG A 43 3.81 2.79 -13.93
C ARG A 43 2.40 2.83 -13.41
N VAL A 44 1.79 4.01 -13.41
CA VAL A 44 0.43 4.25 -12.94
C VAL A 44 -0.50 4.31 -14.14
N ARG A 45 -1.66 3.66 -14.03
CA ARG A 45 -2.69 3.72 -15.08
C ARG A 45 -3.08 5.17 -15.36
N PRO A 46 -3.31 5.56 -16.63
CA PRO A 46 -3.56 6.95 -17.02
C PRO A 46 -4.64 7.65 -16.20
N GLU A 47 -5.74 6.93 -15.90
CA GLU A 47 -6.90 7.44 -15.14
C GLU A 47 -6.62 7.71 -13.65
N HIS A 48 -5.44 7.35 -13.16
CA HIS A 48 -5.02 7.56 -11.75
C HIS A 48 -3.80 8.47 -11.61
N ARG A 49 -3.33 9.08 -12.70
CA ARG A 49 -2.11 9.91 -12.67
C ARG A 49 -2.28 11.22 -11.93
N ASP A 50 -3.49 11.72 -11.81
CA ASP A 50 -3.85 12.86 -10.95
C ASP A 50 -3.41 12.67 -9.49
N LEU A 51 -3.39 11.44 -9.01
CA LEU A 51 -2.91 11.10 -7.67
C LEU A 51 -1.42 11.39 -7.45
N LEU A 52 -0.62 11.47 -8.52
CA LEU A 52 0.81 11.79 -8.42
C LEU A 52 1.00 13.25 -8.05
N GLU A 53 0.21 14.15 -8.61
CA GLU A 53 0.22 15.57 -8.27
C GLU A 53 -0.25 15.79 -6.83
N ALA A 54 -1.32 15.12 -6.41
CA ALA A 54 -1.82 15.16 -5.05
C ALA A 54 -0.80 14.62 -4.02
N ALA A 55 0.04 13.67 -4.40
CA ALA A 55 1.03 13.04 -3.53
C ALA A 55 2.36 13.81 -3.44
N ALA A 56 2.68 14.65 -4.42
CA ALA A 56 3.96 15.34 -4.51
C ALA A 56 4.29 16.20 -3.26
N PRO A 57 3.36 16.99 -2.69
CA PRO A 57 3.62 17.79 -1.50
C PRO A 57 3.92 16.96 -0.23
N ASP A 58 3.44 15.71 -0.20
CA ASP A 58 3.62 14.85 0.98
C ASP A 58 4.95 14.10 0.98
N SER A 59 5.67 14.12 -0.13
CA SER A 59 6.83 13.28 -0.39
C SER A 59 8.10 14.08 -0.68
N THR A 60 8.35 15.14 0.10
CA THR A 60 9.54 15.97 -0.05
C THR A 60 10.78 15.29 0.53
N ASP A 61 11.96 15.74 0.10
CA ASP A 61 13.24 15.24 0.62
C ASP A 61 13.46 15.58 2.09
N GLU A 62 12.86 16.67 2.56
CA GLU A 62 13.04 17.17 3.93
C GLU A 62 11.97 16.68 4.89
N HIS A 63 10.71 16.71 4.44
CA HIS A 63 9.55 16.51 5.32
C HIS A 63 8.50 15.59 4.69
N PRO A 64 8.47 14.31 5.05
CA PRO A 64 7.32 13.46 4.73
C PRO A 64 6.09 13.89 5.54
N VAL A 65 4.93 13.91 4.88
CA VAL A 65 3.63 14.20 5.50
C VAL A 65 2.77 12.94 5.46
N LEU A 66 2.47 12.40 6.63
CA LEU A 66 1.65 11.22 6.79
C LEU A 66 0.19 11.64 6.99
N ARG A 67 -0.68 11.19 6.10
CA ARG A 67 -2.11 11.56 6.11
C ARG A 67 -3.04 10.40 6.44
N ALA A 68 -2.50 9.18 6.55
CA ALA A 68 -3.32 8.02 6.77
C ALA A 68 -2.58 6.91 7.50
N ALA A 69 -3.36 6.15 8.25
CA ALA A 69 -3.02 4.82 8.70
C ALA A 69 -3.66 3.77 7.78
N ALA A 70 -3.19 2.54 7.88
CA ALA A 70 -3.84 1.39 7.28
C ALA A 70 -3.87 0.23 8.28
N LYS A 71 -4.99 -0.49 8.28
CA LYS A 71 -5.13 -1.77 8.97
C LYS A 71 -5.17 -2.88 7.94
N VAL A 72 -4.36 -3.91 8.12
CA VAL A 72 -4.38 -5.09 7.25
C VAL A 72 -5.57 -5.97 7.63
N VAL A 73 -6.50 -6.15 6.69
CA VAL A 73 -7.69 -6.98 6.85
C VAL A 73 -7.38 -8.45 6.50
N ALA A 74 -6.57 -8.64 5.45
CA ALA A 74 -6.09 -9.94 5.02
C ALA A 74 -4.75 -9.80 4.31
N ALA A 75 -3.93 -10.85 4.33
CA ALA A 75 -2.69 -10.92 3.57
C ALA A 75 -2.64 -12.25 2.84
N LEU A 76 -2.80 -12.22 1.52
CA LEU A 76 -3.02 -13.40 0.69
C LEU A 76 -1.79 -13.66 -0.18
N PRO A 77 -1.15 -14.83 -0.08
CA PRO A 77 -0.02 -15.19 -0.92
C PRO A 77 -0.49 -15.39 -2.36
N VAL A 78 0.32 -14.94 -3.32
CA VAL A 78 0.07 -15.15 -4.74
C VAL A 78 0.65 -16.50 -5.15
N ASN A 79 -0.21 -17.48 -5.33
CA ASN A 79 0.13 -18.80 -5.85
C ASN A 79 -0.13 -18.88 -7.36
N ARG A 80 -1.11 -18.09 -7.85
CA ARG A 80 -1.48 -17.97 -9.27
C ARG A 80 -1.23 -16.54 -9.77
N PRO A 81 -0.03 -16.21 -10.28
CA PRO A 81 0.32 -14.85 -10.72
C PRO A 81 -0.60 -14.27 -11.80
N ASP A 82 -1.12 -15.10 -12.69
CA ASP A 82 -2.02 -14.66 -13.77
C ASP A 82 -3.35 -14.13 -13.23
N GLY A 83 -3.75 -14.56 -12.04
CA GLY A 83 -4.94 -14.05 -11.36
C GLY A 83 -4.83 -12.58 -10.92
N LEU A 84 -3.64 -11.98 -10.93
CA LEU A 84 -3.46 -10.55 -10.62
C LEU A 84 -4.17 -9.63 -11.61
N GLU A 85 -4.39 -10.07 -12.85
CA GLU A 85 -5.13 -9.31 -13.86
C GLU A 85 -6.60 -9.10 -13.43
N ALA A 86 -7.20 -10.09 -12.76
CA ALA A 86 -8.57 -9.98 -12.24
C ALA A 86 -8.71 -8.99 -11.07
N LEU A 87 -7.61 -8.44 -10.57
CA LEU A 87 -7.55 -7.49 -9.46
C LEU A 87 -7.17 -6.07 -9.92
N GLU A 88 -7.20 -5.81 -11.22
CA GLU A 88 -6.73 -4.53 -11.79
C GLU A 88 -7.51 -3.34 -11.24
N ASP A 89 -8.81 -3.46 -11.04
CA ASP A 89 -9.69 -2.43 -10.47
C ASP A 89 -9.48 -2.18 -8.97
N LEU A 90 -8.74 -3.05 -8.29
CA LEU A 90 -8.42 -2.92 -6.86
C LEU A 90 -7.08 -2.21 -6.60
N GLN A 91 -6.37 -1.79 -7.64
CA GLN A 91 -5.05 -1.17 -7.56
C GLN A 91 -4.83 -0.20 -8.73
N ILE A 92 -3.83 0.69 -8.62
CA ILE A 92 -3.60 1.79 -9.58
C ILE A 92 -2.47 1.54 -10.59
N TRP A 93 -1.77 0.41 -10.50
CA TRP A 93 -0.59 0.13 -11.31
C TRP A 93 -0.95 -0.44 -12.67
N THR A 94 -0.13 -0.19 -13.68
CA THR A 94 -0.26 -0.85 -14.98
C THR A 94 0.12 -2.34 -14.87
N ALA A 95 -0.48 -3.19 -15.70
CA ALA A 95 -0.12 -4.61 -15.76
C ALA A 95 1.38 -4.81 -16.06
N ALA A 96 1.97 -3.97 -16.91
CA ALA A 96 3.40 -4.00 -17.23
C ALA A 96 4.25 -3.74 -15.97
N SER A 97 3.92 -2.72 -15.17
CA SER A 97 4.67 -2.42 -13.94
C SER A 97 4.50 -3.51 -12.88
N VAL A 98 3.31 -4.12 -12.77
CA VAL A 98 3.09 -5.26 -11.88
C VAL A 98 3.98 -6.45 -12.26
N ARG A 99 4.06 -6.77 -13.55
CA ARG A 99 4.92 -7.85 -14.05
C ARG A 99 6.39 -7.56 -13.78
N THR A 100 6.87 -6.37 -14.14
CA THR A 100 8.30 -6.03 -14.02
C THR A 100 8.72 -5.81 -12.57
N ASP A 101 7.99 -4.96 -11.84
CA ASP A 101 8.42 -4.46 -10.53
C ASP A 101 7.99 -5.37 -9.38
N ARG A 102 6.98 -6.23 -9.61
CA ARG A 102 6.46 -7.12 -8.56
C ARG A 102 6.76 -8.59 -8.85
N LEU A 103 6.44 -9.10 -10.01
CA LEU A 103 6.71 -10.50 -10.33
C LEU A 103 8.18 -10.74 -10.71
N GLY A 104 8.76 -9.89 -11.57
CA GLY A 104 10.16 -10.00 -12.00
C GLY A 104 11.19 -9.66 -10.92
N PHE A 105 10.89 -8.72 -10.04
CA PHE A 105 11.79 -8.32 -8.95
C PHE A 105 11.89 -9.40 -7.87
N ARG A 106 13.10 -9.86 -7.53
CA ARG A 106 13.37 -10.92 -6.53
C ARG A 106 12.44 -12.14 -6.70
N PRO A 107 12.54 -12.89 -7.80
CA PRO A 107 11.56 -13.95 -8.15
C PRO A 107 11.45 -15.06 -7.10
N LYS A 108 12.48 -15.27 -6.30
CA LYS A 108 12.49 -16.25 -5.19
C LYS A 108 11.59 -15.86 -4.01
N HIS A 109 11.23 -14.58 -3.88
CA HIS A 109 10.33 -14.12 -2.81
C HIS A 109 8.88 -14.14 -3.30
N LYS A 110 8.00 -14.76 -2.54
CA LYS A 110 6.58 -14.80 -2.86
C LYS A 110 5.99 -13.38 -2.81
N LEU A 111 5.13 -13.08 -3.75
CA LEU A 111 4.29 -11.89 -3.72
C LEU A 111 3.12 -12.15 -2.77
N VAL A 112 2.75 -11.14 -2.01
CA VAL A 112 1.58 -11.14 -1.13
C VAL A 112 0.71 -9.95 -1.50
N VAL A 113 -0.59 -10.16 -1.46
CA VAL A 113 -1.62 -9.14 -1.65
C VAL A 113 -2.28 -8.81 -0.31
N PRO A 114 -1.82 -7.79 0.43
CA PRO A 114 -2.54 -7.26 1.57
C PRO A 114 -3.81 -6.52 1.11
N VAL A 115 -4.95 -6.89 1.69
CA VAL A 115 -6.18 -6.10 1.66
C VAL A 115 -6.14 -5.16 2.84
N VAL A 116 -6.31 -3.87 2.60
CA VAL A 116 -6.10 -2.86 3.64
C VAL A 116 -7.31 -1.93 3.80
N SER A 117 -7.62 -1.63 5.05
CA SER A 117 -8.52 -0.56 5.45
C SER A 117 -7.71 0.71 5.68
N ALA A 118 -7.88 1.71 4.85
CA ALA A 118 -7.23 3.00 5.05
C ALA A 118 -8.09 3.90 5.94
N VAL A 119 -7.42 4.58 6.86
CA VAL A 119 -8.06 5.50 7.82
C VAL A 119 -7.33 6.85 7.71
N PRO A 120 -8.02 7.95 7.40
CA PRO A 120 -7.38 9.26 7.35
C PRO A 120 -6.92 9.68 8.75
N SER A 121 -5.78 10.35 8.82
CA SER A 121 -5.38 11.08 10.01
C SER A 121 -6.25 12.33 10.16
N LEU A 122 -6.74 12.62 11.37
CA LEU A 122 -7.50 13.84 11.63
C LEU A 122 -6.65 15.08 11.37
N GLU A 123 -5.36 14.99 11.73
CA GLU A 123 -4.36 15.99 11.40
C GLU A 123 -3.19 15.31 10.68
N PRO A 124 -2.70 15.88 9.57
CA PRO A 124 -1.52 15.36 8.90
C PRO A 124 -0.30 15.44 9.79
N LEU A 125 0.42 14.34 9.93
CA LEU A 125 1.64 14.28 10.72
C LEU A 125 2.84 14.62 9.83
N ARG A 126 3.46 15.77 10.08
CA ARG A 126 4.69 16.19 9.42
C ARG A 126 5.90 15.76 10.24
N LEU A 127 6.81 15.03 9.64
CA LEU A 127 8.04 14.57 10.28
C LEU A 127 9.26 15.19 9.61
N ASN A 128 10.37 15.26 10.34
CA ASN A 128 11.66 15.49 9.73
C ASN A 128 12.19 14.18 9.16
N ARG A 129 12.72 14.20 7.94
CA ARG A 129 13.36 13.03 7.37
C ARG A 129 14.69 12.78 8.05
N THR A 130 14.86 11.60 8.61
CA THR A 130 16.11 11.14 9.22
C THR A 130 16.74 10.05 8.36
N PRO A 131 18.05 9.77 8.52
CA PRO A 131 18.71 8.66 7.82
C PRO A 131 18.04 7.30 8.06
N GLU A 132 17.39 7.11 9.20
CA GLU A 132 16.65 5.90 9.56
C GLU A 132 15.45 5.63 8.64
N TYR A 133 14.90 6.69 8.03
CA TYR A 133 13.79 6.61 7.08
C TYR A 133 14.28 6.45 5.63
N ALA A 134 15.60 6.48 5.41
CA ALA A 134 16.20 6.31 4.10
C ALA A 134 16.33 4.83 3.72
N GLY A 135 16.45 4.59 2.42
CA GLY A 135 16.69 3.25 1.88
C GLY A 135 15.42 2.43 1.63
N CYS A 136 15.63 1.13 1.46
CA CYS A 136 14.55 0.17 1.16
C CYS A 136 13.94 -0.47 2.41
N THR A 137 13.94 0.22 3.54
CA THR A 137 13.37 -0.27 4.80
C THR A 137 11.84 -0.29 4.67
N SER A 138 11.25 -1.47 4.84
CA SER A 138 9.79 -1.64 4.70
C SER A 138 9.01 -1.21 5.94
N TRP A 139 9.66 -1.21 7.09
CA TRP A 139 9.06 -0.92 8.38
C TRP A 139 9.99 -0.01 9.17
N VAL A 140 9.46 1.08 9.64
CA VAL A 140 10.16 2.06 10.48
C VAL A 140 9.29 2.35 11.69
N GLN A 141 9.87 2.31 12.87
CA GLN A 141 9.18 2.77 14.08
C GLN A 141 9.16 4.29 14.10
N LEU A 142 7.98 4.86 14.22
CA LEU A 142 7.81 6.30 14.31
C LEU A 142 7.61 6.73 15.76
N PRO A 143 8.26 7.80 16.20
CA PRO A 143 8.10 8.32 17.57
C PRO A 143 6.80 9.11 17.76
N ALA A 144 5.81 8.86 16.92
CA ALA A 144 4.59 9.64 16.87
C ALA A 144 3.36 8.76 16.66
N ARG A 145 2.24 9.20 17.24
CA ARG A 145 0.91 8.62 16.99
C ARG A 145 0.06 9.70 16.33
N SER A 146 -0.88 9.28 15.48
CA SER A 146 -1.87 10.16 14.88
C SER A 146 -3.26 9.82 15.37
N ALA A 147 -4.07 10.84 15.67
CA ALA A 147 -5.49 10.64 15.86
C ALA A 147 -6.12 10.29 14.51
N LEU A 148 -6.93 9.25 14.48
CA LEU A 148 -7.50 8.69 13.27
C LEU A 148 -8.98 9.05 13.14
N GLY A 149 -9.40 9.29 11.91
CA GLY A 149 -10.80 9.51 11.54
C GLY A 149 -11.57 8.23 11.27
N THR A 150 -12.58 8.32 10.44
CA THR A 150 -13.39 7.17 10.03
C THR A 150 -12.71 6.42 8.88
N PRO A 151 -12.71 5.08 8.88
CA PRO A 151 -12.19 4.29 7.77
C PRO A 151 -12.81 4.67 6.42
N ALA A 152 -11.99 4.69 5.37
CA ALA A 152 -12.43 5.01 4.01
C ALA A 152 -13.41 3.97 3.43
N TYR A 153 -13.46 2.78 3.99
CA TYR A 153 -14.28 1.67 3.52
C TYR A 153 -15.01 0.96 4.65
N ASP A 154 -16.19 0.44 4.30
CA ASP A 154 -16.93 -0.50 5.14
C ASP A 154 -16.12 -1.81 5.31
N PRO A 155 -15.98 -2.33 6.53
CA PRO A 155 -15.33 -3.61 6.81
C PRO A 155 -15.94 -4.79 6.03
N ALA A 156 -17.26 -4.81 5.82
CA ALA A 156 -17.93 -5.85 5.05
C ALA A 156 -17.49 -5.85 3.57
N ALA A 157 -17.36 -4.67 2.97
CA ALA A 157 -16.86 -4.52 1.61
C ALA A 157 -15.42 -5.04 1.48
N LEU A 158 -14.56 -4.77 2.46
CA LEU A 158 -13.17 -5.27 2.46
C LEU A 158 -13.08 -6.78 2.65
N THR A 159 -14.01 -7.38 3.39
CA THR A 159 -14.11 -8.84 3.51
C THR A 159 -14.43 -9.47 2.15
N GLN A 160 -15.34 -8.88 1.37
CA GLN A 160 -15.63 -9.33 0.01
C GLN A 160 -14.41 -9.18 -0.92
N VAL A 161 -13.66 -8.09 -0.79
CA VAL A 161 -12.39 -7.90 -1.52
C VAL A 161 -11.41 -9.02 -1.17
N ALA A 162 -11.29 -9.39 0.11
CA ALA A 162 -10.39 -10.47 0.53
C ALA A 162 -10.79 -11.84 -0.05
N VAL A 163 -12.08 -12.14 -0.14
CA VAL A 163 -12.58 -13.35 -0.81
C VAL A 163 -12.20 -13.30 -2.29
N ARG A 164 -12.50 -12.21 -2.99
CA ARG A 164 -12.16 -12.06 -4.41
C ARG A 164 -10.67 -12.21 -4.67
N VAL A 165 -9.81 -11.62 -3.84
CA VAL A 165 -8.35 -11.76 -3.95
C VAL A 165 -7.95 -13.23 -3.77
N ARG A 166 -8.50 -13.93 -2.77
CA ARG A 166 -8.23 -15.36 -2.54
C ARG A 166 -8.60 -16.19 -3.76
N ASP A 167 -9.77 -15.97 -4.32
CA ASP A 167 -10.27 -16.71 -5.48
C ASP A 167 -9.46 -16.46 -6.75
N ALA A 168 -8.89 -15.24 -6.89
CA ALA A 168 -8.08 -14.89 -8.03
C ALA A 168 -6.65 -15.47 -7.93
N VAL A 169 -5.98 -15.33 -6.80
CA VAL A 169 -4.52 -15.58 -6.70
C VAL A 169 -4.12 -16.70 -5.74
N GLY A 170 -5.06 -17.24 -4.97
CA GLY A 170 -4.85 -18.28 -3.95
C GLY A 170 -4.64 -19.69 -4.46
#